data_78ec4ea4378f655672f55bf3c2daf671
#
_entry.id   78ec4ea4378f655672f55bf3c2daf671
#
_cell.length_a   1.000
_cell.length_b   1.000
_cell.length_c   1.000
_cell.angle_alpha   90.00
_cell.angle_beta   90.00
_cell.angle_gamma   90.00
#
_symmetry.space_group_name_H-M   'P 1'
#
loop_
_entity.id
_entity.type
_entity.pdbx_description
1 polymer ?
#
loop_
_entity_poly.entity_id
_entity_poly.type
_entity_poly.pdbx_seq_one_letter_code
_entity_poly.pdbx_strand_id
1 'polypeptide(L)'
;AIDPNTGDEERNGYIVVKNSGDVTDVSDTLFISQRACNQIVYVKAGASGDGTSWERAFGTVEEGLAACTDYGSMELWIAEGEYHLKSWTYLKKGVNTYGGFNGTENKLKDRDMTKKSTLVAAPANTWPSIYGNVLSAGVHCYVDGFVFTGSNVTQGEGSVAFWGGWILRNCMIRNNKSYRDAGGAFFNVTLINCLICNNTTADNGSAKATSSIVNAQEGTRLYNVTIVNNESSGSSSGLRINRGAVYNSVIWGNVHKIGTNHQGYLDVNKSTLFVNNAIQGGLVYNGGNTPSSTEGCIILNASNAAADGPGFMDAGSGDYQLQSTSPLIDAGSNP
;
A
#
# COMPACT_ATOMS: atom_id res chain seq x y z
N ALA A 1 -15.42 3.53 -20.23
CA ALA A 1 -14.15 2.96 -19.77
C ALA A 1 -13.37 2.51 -21.01
N ILE A 2 -12.07 2.75 -21.03
CA ILE A 2 -11.19 2.26 -22.12
C ILE A 2 -10.60 0.94 -21.61
N ASP A 3 -10.80 -0.14 -22.38
CA ASP A 3 -10.27 -1.44 -22.04
C ASP A 3 -8.73 -1.43 -22.04
N PRO A 4 -8.07 -2.15 -21.12
CA PRO A 4 -6.63 -2.27 -21.11
C PRO A 4 -6.10 -2.78 -22.45
N ASN A 5 -4.97 -2.27 -22.90
CA ASN A 5 -4.29 -2.83 -24.06
C ASN A 5 -3.60 -4.13 -23.67
N THR A 6 -4.14 -5.25 -24.11
CA THR A 6 -3.58 -6.59 -23.89
C THR A 6 -2.81 -7.13 -25.09
N GLY A 7 -2.58 -6.31 -26.10
CA GLY A 7 -1.86 -6.68 -27.31
C GLY A 7 -0.38 -6.32 -27.25
N ASP A 8 0.39 -6.89 -28.16
CA ASP A 8 1.84 -6.73 -28.28
C ASP A 8 2.26 -5.40 -28.95
N GLU A 9 1.28 -4.58 -29.35
CA GLU A 9 1.52 -3.30 -30.01
C GLU A 9 0.86 -2.14 -29.26
N GLU A 10 1.46 -0.96 -29.37
CA GLU A 10 0.89 0.27 -28.86
C GLU A 10 -0.43 0.57 -29.54
N ARG A 11 -1.49 0.81 -28.77
CA ARG A 11 -2.76 1.29 -29.31
C ARG A 11 -2.86 2.80 -29.16
N ASN A 12 -3.06 3.46 -30.27
CA ASN A 12 -3.31 4.88 -30.35
C ASN A 12 -4.76 5.13 -30.73
N GLY A 13 -5.40 6.03 -30.04
CA GLY A 13 -6.75 6.46 -30.30
C GLY A 13 -6.94 7.94 -30.00
N TYR A 14 -8.09 8.47 -30.35
CA TYR A 14 -8.43 9.83 -30.00
C TYR A 14 -9.91 9.92 -29.61
N ILE A 15 -10.21 10.84 -28.72
CA ILE A 15 -11.56 11.25 -28.38
C ILE A 15 -11.76 12.67 -28.88
N VAL A 16 -12.74 12.84 -29.77
CA VAL A 16 -13.14 14.18 -30.21
C VAL A 16 -14.27 14.66 -29.31
N VAL A 17 -14.02 15.71 -28.57
CA VAL A 17 -15.06 16.40 -27.79
C VAL A 17 -15.64 17.50 -28.66
N LYS A 18 -16.88 17.34 -29.07
CA LYS A 18 -17.62 18.38 -29.82
C LYS A 18 -18.51 19.16 -28.87
N ASN A 19 -18.48 20.47 -28.98
CA ASN A 19 -19.45 21.31 -28.31
C ASN A 19 -20.81 21.21 -29.04
N SER A 20 -21.87 20.90 -28.33
CA SER A 20 -23.22 20.76 -28.88
C SER A 20 -23.98 22.10 -28.98
N GLY A 21 -23.31 23.21 -28.73
CA GLY A 21 -23.88 24.57 -28.81
C GLY A 21 -23.55 25.24 -30.15
N ASP A 22 -24.49 25.96 -30.68
CA ASP A 22 -24.58 26.59 -32.00
C ASP A 22 -23.59 27.76 -32.25
N VAL A 23 -22.32 27.58 -31.93
CA VAL A 23 -21.29 28.59 -32.26
C VAL A 23 -19.99 27.89 -32.63
N THR A 24 -19.67 27.94 -33.93
CA THR A 24 -18.36 27.66 -34.53
C THR A 24 -17.58 26.46 -33.93
N ASP A 25 -17.43 25.45 -34.75
CA ASP A 25 -16.71 24.18 -34.49
C ASP A 25 -15.45 24.34 -33.61
N VAL A 26 -15.60 24.28 -32.31
CA VAL A 26 -14.48 24.03 -31.40
C VAL A 26 -14.52 22.54 -31.05
N SER A 27 -13.82 21.75 -31.83
CA SER A 27 -13.53 20.37 -31.49
C SER A 27 -12.17 20.30 -30.80
N ASP A 28 -12.15 19.80 -29.58
CA ASP A 28 -10.88 19.43 -28.93
C ASP A 28 -10.64 17.94 -29.11
N THR A 29 -9.41 17.59 -29.44
CA THR A 29 -9.02 16.19 -29.69
C THR A 29 -8.07 15.73 -28.62
N LEU A 30 -8.55 14.84 -27.76
CA LEU A 30 -7.70 14.15 -26.79
C LEU A 30 -7.07 12.92 -27.43
N PHE A 31 -5.77 12.95 -27.64
CA PHE A 31 -5.02 11.78 -28.07
C PHE A 31 -4.77 10.86 -26.89
N ILE A 32 -5.10 9.59 -27.05
CA ILE A 32 -4.87 8.54 -26.06
C ILE A 32 -3.90 7.53 -26.66
N SER A 33 -2.77 7.35 -25.99
CA SER A 33 -1.86 6.25 -26.30
C SER A 33 -1.91 5.23 -25.16
N GLN A 34 -2.21 3.99 -25.49
CA GLN A 34 -2.07 2.85 -24.60
C GLN A 34 -0.84 2.06 -25.01
N ARG A 35 0.21 2.13 -24.22
CA ARG A 35 1.40 1.32 -24.45
C ARG A 35 1.04 -0.16 -24.42
N ALA A 36 1.67 -0.93 -25.30
CA ALA A 36 1.62 -2.37 -25.21
C ALA A 36 2.29 -2.82 -23.91
N CYS A 37 1.71 -3.82 -23.25
CA CYS A 37 2.44 -4.57 -22.22
C CYS A 37 3.30 -5.60 -22.97
N ASN A 38 4.48 -5.17 -23.40
CA ASN A 38 5.28 -5.95 -24.35
C ASN A 38 6.12 -7.04 -23.71
N GLN A 39 6.23 -7.09 -22.37
CA GLN A 39 7.04 -8.12 -21.75
C GLN A 39 6.62 -8.38 -20.32
N ILE A 40 6.32 -9.64 -20.03
CA ILE A 40 6.14 -10.15 -18.69
C ILE A 40 7.43 -10.84 -18.26
N VAL A 41 7.94 -10.51 -17.10
CA VAL A 41 9.05 -11.22 -16.46
C VAL A 41 8.48 -12.10 -15.36
N TYR A 42 8.83 -13.37 -15.38
CA TYR A 42 8.30 -14.38 -14.46
C TYR A 42 9.31 -14.74 -13.37
N VAL A 43 8.82 -14.79 -12.12
CA VAL A 43 9.60 -15.19 -10.95
C VAL A 43 8.86 -16.28 -10.18
N LYS A 44 9.54 -17.37 -9.87
CA LYS A 44 9.01 -18.49 -9.09
C LYS A 44 10.10 -19.07 -8.18
N ALA A 45 9.83 -19.17 -6.89
CA ALA A 45 10.80 -19.65 -5.93
C ALA A 45 11.34 -21.03 -6.31
N GLY A 46 12.67 -21.19 -6.26
CA GLY A 46 13.36 -22.44 -6.63
C GLY A 46 13.53 -22.68 -8.13
N ALA A 47 13.04 -21.79 -9.01
CA ALA A 47 13.33 -21.86 -10.43
C ALA A 47 14.74 -21.29 -10.75
N SER A 48 15.22 -21.53 -11.99
CA SER A 48 16.56 -21.07 -12.43
C SER A 48 16.60 -20.77 -13.92
N GLY A 49 15.50 -20.25 -14.48
CA GLY A 49 15.37 -19.91 -15.89
C GLY A 49 15.81 -18.49 -16.21
N ASP A 50 15.30 -17.98 -17.34
CA ASP A 50 15.59 -16.63 -17.87
C ASP A 50 14.42 -15.64 -17.75
N GLY A 51 13.36 -16.03 -17.05
CA GLY A 51 12.20 -15.19 -16.77
C GLY A 51 11.21 -15.01 -17.91
N THR A 52 11.32 -15.77 -19.02
CA THR A 52 10.46 -15.60 -20.21
C THR A 52 9.12 -16.34 -20.14
N SER A 53 8.97 -17.30 -19.24
CA SER A 53 7.73 -18.02 -18.95
C SER A 53 7.73 -18.58 -17.53
N TRP A 54 6.63 -19.15 -17.07
CA TRP A 54 6.58 -19.83 -15.77
C TRP A 54 7.52 -21.04 -15.67
N GLU A 55 7.69 -21.79 -16.76
CA GLU A 55 8.62 -22.92 -16.81
C GLU A 55 10.10 -22.50 -16.79
N ARG A 56 10.33 -21.28 -17.23
CA ARG A 56 11.67 -20.67 -17.30
C ARG A 56 11.81 -19.47 -16.36
N ALA A 57 10.99 -19.39 -15.31
CA ALA A 57 10.99 -18.29 -14.38
C ALA A 57 12.36 -18.12 -13.69
N PHE A 58 12.69 -16.88 -13.31
CA PHE A 58 13.78 -16.60 -12.39
C PHE A 58 13.48 -17.17 -11.01
N GLY A 59 14.51 -17.50 -10.25
CA GLY A 59 14.39 -18.04 -8.90
C GLY A 59 14.26 -16.99 -7.81
N THR A 60 14.68 -15.77 -8.08
CA THR A 60 14.73 -14.66 -7.10
C THR A 60 14.08 -13.41 -7.64
N VAL A 61 13.57 -12.59 -6.71
CA VAL A 61 12.97 -11.29 -7.07
C VAL A 61 14.02 -10.32 -7.64
N GLU A 62 15.24 -10.39 -7.15
CA GLU A 62 16.34 -9.56 -7.63
C GLU A 62 16.69 -9.85 -9.10
N GLU A 63 16.69 -11.13 -9.51
CA GLU A 63 16.89 -11.50 -10.92
C GLU A 63 15.76 -10.95 -11.81
N GLY A 64 14.50 -11.13 -11.36
CA GLY A 64 13.35 -10.59 -12.07
C GLY A 64 13.39 -9.07 -12.21
N LEU A 65 13.73 -8.36 -11.14
CA LEU A 65 13.91 -6.90 -11.17
C LEU A 65 15.09 -6.47 -12.06
N ALA A 66 16.18 -7.24 -12.08
CA ALA A 66 17.33 -6.93 -12.94
C ALA A 66 17.00 -7.07 -14.43
N ALA A 67 16.11 -7.97 -14.78
CA ALA A 67 15.61 -8.15 -16.15
C ALA A 67 14.61 -7.06 -16.59
N CYS A 68 14.00 -6.33 -15.64
CA CYS A 68 13.12 -5.21 -15.94
C CYS A 68 13.91 -3.91 -16.19
N THR A 69 13.40 -3.08 -17.10
CA THR A 69 13.96 -1.77 -17.41
C THR A 69 13.06 -0.67 -16.84
N ASP A 70 13.62 0.36 -16.23
CA ASP A 70 12.87 1.53 -15.77
C ASP A 70 12.09 2.15 -16.96
N TYR A 71 10.81 2.44 -16.74
CA TYR A 71 9.88 2.95 -17.76
C TYR A 71 9.70 2.07 -19.01
N GLY A 72 10.22 0.83 -18.99
CA GLY A 72 9.86 -0.18 -19.95
C GLY A 72 8.42 -0.63 -19.70
N SER A 73 7.57 -0.72 -20.68
CA SER A 73 6.17 -1.18 -20.53
C SER A 73 6.13 -2.66 -20.14
N MET A 74 6.60 -2.99 -18.93
CA MET A 74 6.84 -4.36 -18.45
C MET A 74 5.98 -4.65 -17.21
N GLU A 75 5.70 -5.92 -17.02
CA GLU A 75 5.14 -6.46 -15.79
C GLU A 75 6.08 -7.48 -15.17
N LEU A 76 6.19 -7.45 -13.86
CA LEU A 76 6.90 -8.48 -13.09
C LEU A 76 5.86 -9.34 -12.36
N TRP A 77 5.73 -10.59 -12.76
CA TRP A 77 4.80 -11.56 -12.18
C TRP A 77 5.55 -12.53 -11.27
N ILE A 78 5.14 -12.57 -10.01
CA ILE A 78 5.81 -13.36 -8.98
C ILE A 78 4.83 -14.41 -8.44
N ALA A 79 5.19 -15.68 -8.53
CA ALA A 79 4.38 -16.77 -7.99
C ALA A 79 4.26 -16.67 -6.47
N GLU A 80 3.23 -17.30 -5.89
CA GLU A 80 3.13 -17.49 -4.45
C GLU A 80 4.40 -18.17 -3.92
N GLY A 81 4.74 -17.85 -2.70
CA GLY A 81 5.94 -18.39 -2.06
C GLY A 81 6.66 -17.38 -1.20
N GLU A 82 7.75 -17.78 -0.62
CA GLU A 82 8.60 -16.96 0.22
C GLU A 82 9.92 -16.65 -0.49
N TYR A 83 10.25 -15.37 -0.57
CA TYR A 83 11.43 -14.85 -1.25
C TYR A 83 12.27 -14.06 -0.25
N HIS A 84 13.44 -14.60 0.08
CA HIS A 84 14.39 -13.95 0.99
C HIS A 84 15.25 -12.96 0.22
N LEU A 85 15.07 -11.67 0.49
CA LEU A 85 15.84 -10.60 -0.12
C LEU A 85 17.28 -10.59 0.43
N LYS A 86 18.25 -10.38 -0.45
CA LYS A 86 19.67 -10.34 -0.08
C LYS A 86 20.10 -8.97 0.47
N SER A 87 19.40 -7.92 0.07
CA SER A 87 19.64 -6.54 0.47
C SER A 87 18.35 -5.73 0.35
N TRP A 88 18.43 -4.44 0.64
CA TRP A 88 17.36 -3.51 0.29
C TRP A 88 17.10 -3.53 -1.22
N THR A 89 15.85 -3.54 -1.59
CA THR A 89 15.42 -3.82 -2.97
C THR A 89 14.66 -2.63 -3.54
N TYR A 90 15.12 -2.14 -4.68
CA TYR A 90 14.43 -1.12 -5.46
C TYR A 90 13.46 -1.75 -6.45
N LEU A 91 12.21 -1.32 -6.39
CA LEU A 91 11.25 -1.61 -7.44
C LEU A 91 11.49 -0.70 -8.65
N LYS A 92 11.34 -1.27 -9.84
CA LYS A 92 11.58 -0.56 -11.09
C LYS A 92 10.47 0.44 -11.41
N LYS A 93 10.85 1.63 -11.81
CA LYS A 93 9.93 2.71 -12.19
C LYS A 93 9.19 2.36 -13.47
N GLY A 94 7.89 2.56 -13.49
CA GLY A 94 7.06 2.25 -14.66
C GLY A 94 6.85 0.75 -14.91
N VAL A 95 7.25 -0.11 -13.97
CA VAL A 95 7.01 -1.56 -14.02
C VAL A 95 5.95 -1.91 -12.99
N ASN A 96 4.89 -2.58 -13.43
CA ASN A 96 3.87 -3.10 -12.54
C ASN A 96 4.33 -4.43 -11.96
N THR A 97 4.25 -4.58 -10.65
CA THR A 97 4.71 -5.77 -9.94
C THR A 97 3.53 -6.47 -9.28
N TYR A 98 3.28 -7.71 -9.68
CA TYR A 98 2.14 -8.51 -9.24
C TYR A 98 2.62 -9.79 -8.58
N GLY A 99 2.11 -10.07 -7.39
CA GLY A 99 2.37 -11.29 -6.63
C GLY A 99 1.16 -12.19 -6.53
N GLY A 100 1.34 -13.39 -5.95
CA GLY A 100 0.26 -14.32 -5.62
C GLY A 100 -0.21 -15.18 -6.79
N PHE A 101 0.61 -15.37 -7.83
CA PHE A 101 0.31 -16.33 -8.90
C PHE A 101 0.58 -17.77 -8.46
N ASN A 102 -0.16 -18.74 -9.01
CA ASN A 102 0.16 -20.16 -8.85
C ASN A 102 1.37 -20.60 -9.72
N GLY A 103 1.76 -19.79 -10.69
CA GLY A 103 2.84 -20.06 -11.63
C GLY A 103 2.40 -20.85 -12.87
N THR A 104 1.15 -20.67 -13.29
CA THR A 104 0.54 -21.31 -14.47
C THR A 104 -0.40 -20.37 -15.23
N GLU A 105 -0.70 -19.20 -14.68
CA GLU A 105 -1.66 -18.25 -15.24
C GLU A 105 -1.09 -17.55 -16.48
N ASN A 106 -1.97 -17.36 -17.47
CA ASN A 106 -1.65 -16.63 -18.70
C ASN A 106 -2.24 -15.21 -18.72
N LYS A 107 -3.08 -14.87 -17.74
CA LYS A 107 -3.72 -13.55 -17.62
C LYS A 107 -3.72 -13.09 -16.19
N LEU A 108 -3.51 -11.80 -15.97
CA LEU A 108 -3.52 -11.19 -14.64
C LEU A 108 -4.82 -11.45 -13.87
N LYS A 109 -5.97 -11.47 -14.55
CA LYS A 109 -7.29 -11.70 -13.95
C LYS A 109 -7.51 -13.14 -13.44
N ASP A 110 -6.71 -14.09 -13.89
CA ASP A 110 -6.83 -15.50 -13.51
C ASP A 110 -6.11 -15.80 -12.18
N ARG A 111 -5.44 -14.79 -11.62
CA ARG A 111 -4.72 -14.85 -10.36
C ARG A 111 -5.68 -15.06 -9.18
N ASP A 112 -5.36 -15.98 -8.30
CA ASP A 112 -6.07 -16.16 -7.03
C ASP A 112 -5.68 -15.07 -6.04
N MET A 113 -6.60 -14.15 -5.77
CA MET A 113 -6.35 -13.01 -4.88
C MET A 113 -6.16 -13.38 -3.41
N THR A 114 -6.45 -14.64 -3.03
CA THR A 114 -6.15 -15.16 -1.68
C THR A 114 -4.67 -15.52 -1.51
N LYS A 115 -3.99 -15.80 -2.62
CA LYS A 115 -2.56 -16.10 -2.66
C LYS A 115 -1.73 -14.85 -2.55
N LYS A 116 -0.54 -14.97 -1.98
CA LYS A 116 0.41 -13.86 -1.81
C LYS A 116 1.84 -14.33 -2.07
N SER A 117 2.64 -13.42 -2.62
CA SER A 117 4.09 -13.56 -2.64
C SER A 117 4.69 -12.86 -1.43
N THR A 118 5.41 -13.60 -0.59
CA THR A 118 5.99 -13.07 0.63
C THR A 118 7.44 -12.64 0.39
N LEU A 119 7.70 -11.35 0.55
CA LEU A 119 9.04 -10.78 0.49
C LEU A 119 9.57 -10.64 1.92
N VAL A 120 10.56 -11.47 2.26
CA VAL A 120 11.22 -11.46 3.56
C VAL A 120 12.46 -10.59 3.46
N ALA A 121 12.52 -9.57 4.30
CA ALA A 121 13.61 -8.61 4.30
C ALA A 121 14.97 -9.27 4.63
N ALA A 122 16.04 -8.73 4.06
CA ALA A 122 17.38 -9.13 4.44
C ALA A 122 17.65 -8.82 5.93
N PRO A 123 18.44 -9.67 6.62
CA PRO A 123 18.80 -9.43 8.01
C PRO A 123 19.57 -8.11 8.17
N ALA A 124 19.25 -7.36 9.23
CA ALA A 124 19.99 -6.16 9.67
C ALA A 124 20.17 -5.07 8.58
N ASN A 125 19.06 -4.57 8.04
CA ASN A 125 19.07 -3.47 7.09
C ASN A 125 19.22 -2.11 7.78
N THR A 126 20.03 -1.23 7.20
CA THR A 126 20.11 0.19 7.59
C THR A 126 19.07 1.05 6.85
N TRP A 127 18.48 0.56 5.78
CA TRP A 127 17.49 1.22 4.90
C TRP A 127 16.22 0.40 4.77
N PRO A 128 15.11 0.99 4.27
CA PRO A 128 13.89 0.24 3.98
C PRO A 128 14.19 -1.01 3.16
N SER A 129 13.54 -2.12 3.50
CA SER A 129 13.76 -3.39 2.80
C SER A 129 13.27 -3.34 1.36
N ILE A 130 12.15 -2.64 1.14
CA ILE A 130 11.57 -2.37 -0.17
C ILE A 130 11.43 -0.87 -0.35
N TYR A 131 11.90 -0.40 -1.48
CA TYR A 131 11.87 1.01 -1.83
C TYR A 131 11.34 1.24 -3.24
N GLY A 132 10.41 2.16 -3.37
CA GLY A 132 9.89 2.63 -4.65
C GLY A 132 9.93 4.15 -4.73
N ASN A 133 10.51 4.70 -5.78
CA ASN A 133 10.57 6.14 -6.00
C ASN A 133 10.21 6.47 -7.45
N VAL A 134 9.04 7.05 -7.67
CA VAL A 134 8.57 7.54 -8.96
C VAL A 134 8.15 9.00 -8.79
N LEU A 135 9.04 9.91 -9.11
CA LEU A 135 8.78 11.36 -9.01
C LEU A 135 8.26 11.98 -10.32
N SER A 136 8.15 11.19 -11.39
CA SER A 136 7.64 11.67 -12.67
C SER A 136 6.12 11.81 -12.63
N ALA A 137 5.61 12.98 -12.97
CA ALA A 137 4.17 13.24 -13.03
C ALA A 137 3.49 12.29 -14.04
N GLY A 138 2.33 11.75 -13.65
CA GLY A 138 1.51 10.89 -14.50
C GLY A 138 1.99 9.42 -14.63
N VAL A 139 3.09 9.04 -14.01
CA VAL A 139 3.52 7.64 -13.97
C VAL A 139 2.95 6.97 -12.73
N HIS A 140 2.16 5.93 -12.93
CA HIS A 140 1.62 5.08 -11.88
C HIS A 140 2.20 3.69 -11.99
N CYS A 141 2.59 3.10 -10.85
CA CYS A 141 3.13 1.75 -10.77
C CYS A 141 2.32 0.96 -9.74
N TYR A 142 1.90 -0.24 -10.12
CA TYR A 142 1.18 -1.13 -9.22
C TYR A 142 2.14 -2.07 -8.48
N VAL A 143 1.85 -2.26 -7.20
CA VAL A 143 2.41 -3.32 -6.36
C VAL A 143 1.22 -4.05 -5.73
N ASP A 144 0.95 -5.27 -6.14
CA ASP A 144 -0.31 -5.93 -5.85
C ASP A 144 -0.11 -7.40 -5.47
N GLY A 145 -0.67 -7.80 -4.32
CA GLY A 145 -0.67 -9.20 -3.89
C GLY A 145 0.56 -9.65 -3.12
N PHE A 146 1.17 -8.76 -2.32
CA PHE A 146 2.39 -9.06 -1.57
C PHE A 146 2.20 -9.08 -0.06
N VAL A 147 3.05 -9.85 0.60
CA VAL A 147 3.36 -9.71 2.03
C VAL A 147 4.79 -9.18 2.17
N PHE A 148 4.97 -8.09 2.90
CA PHE A 148 6.27 -7.52 3.27
C PHE A 148 6.53 -7.78 4.75
N THR A 149 7.58 -8.51 5.07
CA THR A 149 7.84 -8.99 6.44
C THR A 149 9.32 -9.10 6.77
N GLY A 150 9.63 -9.25 8.05
CA GLY A 150 10.97 -9.59 8.54
C GLY A 150 11.96 -8.43 8.53
N SER A 151 11.52 -7.22 8.24
CA SER A 151 12.40 -6.04 8.27
C SER A 151 12.88 -5.76 9.69
N ASN A 152 14.16 -5.42 9.84
CA ASN A 152 14.77 -4.94 11.08
C ASN A 152 15.66 -3.73 10.76
N VAL A 153 15.03 -2.62 10.42
CA VAL A 153 15.73 -1.37 10.04
C VAL A 153 16.19 -0.64 11.28
N THR A 154 17.49 -0.41 11.38
CA THR A 154 18.09 0.26 12.53
C THR A 154 18.28 1.77 12.36
N GLN A 155 18.19 2.27 11.14
CA GLN A 155 18.30 3.68 10.77
C GLN A 155 17.39 3.97 9.57
N GLY A 156 17.03 5.23 9.34
CA GLY A 156 16.23 5.61 8.18
C GLY A 156 14.72 5.52 8.39
N GLU A 157 13.98 5.51 7.31
CA GLU A 157 12.51 5.57 7.28
C GLU A 157 11.92 4.21 6.90
N GLY A 158 11.02 3.72 7.75
CA GLY A 158 10.13 2.61 7.45
C GLY A 158 10.76 1.24 7.17
N SER A 159 9.95 0.22 7.21
CA SER A 159 10.29 -1.11 6.70
C SER A 159 10.10 -1.19 5.18
N VAL A 160 9.11 -0.49 4.68
CA VAL A 160 8.87 -0.22 3.26
C VAL A 160 8.75 1.30 3.06
N ALA A 161 9.20 1.82 1.94
CA ALA A 161 9.11 3.24 1.63
C ALA A 161 8.78 3.46 0.15
N PHE A 162 7.72 4.23 -0.10
CA PHE A 162 7.26 4.52 -1.45
C PHE A 162 7.04 6.03 -1.62
N TRP A 163 7.59 6.58 -2.70
CA TRP A 163 7.42 7.97 -3.09
C TRP A 163 6.98 8.11 -4.55
N GLY A 164 5.97 8.96 -4.76
CA GLY A 164 5.42 9.25 -6.08
C GLY A 164 4.20 8.40 -6.44
N GLY A 165 3.99 8.12 -7.69
CA GLY A 165 2.77 7.53 -8.25
C GLY A 165 2.56 6.02 -7.98
N TRP A 166 3.00 5.49 -6.85
CA TRP A 166 2.79 4.08 -6.51
C TRP A 166 1.38 3.81 -6.02
N ILE A 167 0.85 2.67 -6.43
CA ILE A 167 -0.45 2.14 -5.98
C ILE A 167 -0.21 0.74 -5.42
N LEU A 168 -0.28 0.63 -4.09
CA LEU A 168 -0.20 -0.64 -3.38
C LEU A 168 -1.61 -1.21 -3.24
N ARG A 169 -1.83 -2.42 -3.71
CA ARG A 169 -3.14 -3.09 -3.61
C ARG A 169 -3.01 -4.49 -3.01
N ASN A 170 -4.00 -4.85 -2.20
CA ASN A 170 -4.10 -6.21 -1.66
C ASN A 170 -2.79 -6.67 -1.00
N CYS A 171 -2.06 -5.75 -0.38
CA CYS A 171 -0.79 -6.01 0.25
C CYS A 171 -0.94 -6.13 1.76
N MET A 172 -0.03 -6.89 2.37
CA MET A 172 0.10 -7.00 3.81
C MET A 172 1.51 -6.57 4.23
N ILE A 173 1.59 -5.65 5.20
CA ILE A 173 2.85 -5.18 5.79
C ILE A 173 2.83 -5.61 7.25
N ARG A 174 3.60 -6.66 7.61
CA ARG A 174 3.49 -7.26 8.94
C ARG A 174 4.82 -7.73 9.49
N ASN A 175 4.88 -7.82 10.84
CA ASN A 175 6.01 -8.40 11.58
C ASN A 175 7.35 -7.71 11.22
N ASN A 176 7.29 -6.40 11.04
CA ASN A 176 8.47 -5.59 10.75
C ASN A 176 8.87 -4.81 11.99
N LYS A 177 10.18 -4.63 12.14
CA LYS A 177 10.77 -3.75 13.14
C LYS A 177 11.56 -2.66 12.44
N SER A 178 11.36 -1.42 12.84
CA SER A 178 12.07 -0.29 12.26
C SER A 178 12.37 0.76 13.32
N TYR A 179 13.40 1.56 13.08
CA TYR A 179 13.72 2.72 13.91
C TYR A 179 12.53 3.70 13.99
N ARG A 180 11.80 3.88 12.89
CA ARG A 180 10.53 4.63 12.79
C ARG A 180 9.72 4.11 11.61
N ASP A 181 8.42 4.39 11.61
CA ASP A 181 7.49 4.08 10.51
C ASP A 181 7.53 2.59 10.12
N ALA A 182 7.43 1.69 11.12
CA ALA A 182 7.63 0.25 10.94
C ALA A 182 6.62 -0.41 9.98
N GLY A 183 5.44 0.17 9.82
CA GLY A 183 4.43 -0.23 8.82
C GLY A 183 4.60 0.46 7.47
N GLY A 184 5.49 1.44 7.36
CA GLY A 184 5.83 2.07 6.09
C GLY A 184 5.78 3.61 6.09
N ALA A 185 6.57 4.18 5.18
CA ALA A 185 6.61 5.60 4.86
C ALA A 185 6.11 5.83 3.42
N PHE A 186 5.08 6.66 3.28
CA PHE A 186 4.38 6.88 2.01
C PHE A 186 4.27 8.37 1.70
N PHE A 187 4.67 8.77 0.51
CA PHE A 187 4.55 10.14 0.00
C PHE A 187 3.92 10.12 -1.39
N ASN A 188 2.76 10.71 -1.55
CA ASN A 188 1.97 10.71 -2.78
C ASN A 188 1.72 9.28 -3.33
N VAL A 189 1.30 8.38 -2.46
CA VAL A 189 1.06 6.95 -2.72
C VAL A 189 -0.40 6.62 -2.44
N THR A 190 -0.96 5.71 -3.19
CA THR A 190 -2.30 5.18 -2.91
C THR A 190 -2.21 3.75 -2.37
N LEU A 191 -2.81 3.51 -1.21
CA LEU A 191 -2.98 2.19 -0.63
C LEU A 191 -4.44 1.77 -0.77
N ILE A 192 -4.68 0.57 -1.29
CA ILE A 192 -6.03 0.04 -1.49
C ILE A 192 -6.11 -1.38 -0.94
N ASN A 193 -7.06 -1.65 -0.06
CA ASN A 193 -7.29 -2.98 0.47
C ASN A 193 -6.02 -3.61 1.07
N CYS A 194 -5.31 -2.84 1.90
CA CYS A 194 -4.06 -3.26 2.53
C CYS A 194 -4.26 -3.52 4.03
N LEU A 195 -3.51 -4.49 4.56
CA LEU A 195 -3.44 -4.79 5.99
C LEU A 195 -2.04 -4.45 6.53
N ILE A 196 -1.98 -3.62 7.57
CA ILE A 196 -0.74 -3.22 8.25
C ILE A 196 -0.83 -3.63 9.71
N CYS A 197 -0.14 -4.71 10.09
CA CYS A 197 -0.32 -5.29 11.42
C CYS A 197 0.98 -5.87 12.02
N ASN A 198 1.03 -5.95 13.35
CA ASN A 198 2.13 -6.56 14.10
C ASN A 198 3.51 -5.94 13.78
N ASN A 199 3.55 -4.66 13.46
CA ASN A 199 4.81 -3.94 13.24
C ASN A 199 5.20 -3.18 14.50
N THR A 200 6.51 -3.05 14.75
CA THR A 200 7.03 -2.44 15.98
C THR A 200 8.09 -1.40 15.65
N THR A 201 7.96 -0.18 16.18
CA THR A 201 9.08 0.77 16.13
C THR A 201 10.12 0.40 17.19
N ALA A 202 11.40 0.47 16.80
CA ALA A 202 12.50 0.22 17.71
C ALA A 202 12.58 1.35 18.74
N ASP A 203 12.59 0.97 20.02
CA ASP A 203 12.91 1.90 21.10
C ASP A 203 14.44 2.00 21.21
N ASN A 204 14.98 3.17 20.91
CA ASN A 204 16.40 3.47 21.09
C ASN A 204 16.64 4.64 22.04
N GLY A 205 15.69 4.90 22.94
CA GLY A 205 15.79 5.97 23.94
C GLY A 205 15.67 7.39 23.37
N SER A 206 15.55 7.53 22.07
CA SER A 206 15.31 8.80 21.39
C SER A 206 13.97 8.72 20.68
N ALA A 207 12.88 8.70 21.46
CA ALA A 207 11.53 8.84 20.88
C ALA A 207 11.49 10.12 20.03
N LYS A 208 11.72 9.99 18.73
CA LYS A 208 11.53 11.14 17.86
C LYS A 208 10.02 11.37 17.76
N ALA A 209 9.62 12.56 18.13
CA ALA A 209 8.22 13.00 18.13
C ALA A 209 7.50 12.83 16.79
N THR A 210 8.20 12.36 15.77
CA THR A 210 7.72 12.17 14.40
C THR A 210 7.56 10.71 13.97
N SER A 211 7.93 9.73 14.83
CA SER A 211 7.76 8.31 14.50
C SER A 211 6.31 7.88 14.63
N SER A 212 5.87 7.00 13.76
CA SER A 212 4.55 6.36 13.77
C SER A 212 4.68 4.94 13.21
N ILE A 213 3.63 4.16 13.21
CA ILE A 213 3.63 2.90 12.46
C ILE A 213 3.51 3.19 10.97
N VAL A 214 2.51 3.96 10.59
CA VAL A 214 2.31 4.40 9.21
C VAL A 214 2.52 5.91 9.12
N ASN A 215 3.45 6.33 8.30
CA ASN A 215 3.73 7.73 8.02
C ASN A 215 3.25 8.10 6.62
N ALA A 216 2.05 8.64 6.52
CA ALA A 216 1.41 9.05 5.28
C ALA A 216 1.63 10.55 5.05
N GLN A 217 2.44 10.88 4.07
CA GLN A 217 2.79 12.25 3.70
C GLN A 217 1.91 12.77 2.56
N GLU A 218 2.14 14.01 2.19
CA GLU A 218 1.41 14.78 1.19
C GLU A 218 0.96 13.97 -0.03
N GLY A 219 -0.32 14.04 -0.37
CA GLY A 219 -0.92 13.36 -1.52
C GLY A 219 -1.24 11.87 -1.30
N THR A 220 -0.85 11.31 -0.15
CA THR A 220 -1.11 9.89 0.14
C THR A 220 -2.59 9.65 0.40
N ARG A 221 -3.13 8.56 -0.17
CA ARG A 221 -4.52 8.15 -0.02
C ARG A 221 -4.61 6.71 0.44
N LEU A 222 -5.45 6.46 1.42
CA LEU A 222 -5.75 5.15 1.98
C LEU A 222 -7.23 4.82 1.72
N TYR A 223 -7.50 3.69 1.06
CA TYR A 223 -8.84 3.18 0.80
C TYR A 223 -8.96 1.74 1.31
N ASN A 224 -9.90 1.47 2.19
CA ASN A 224 -10.12 0.13 2.76
C ASN A 224 -8.84 -0.44 3.39
N VAL A 225 -8.12 0.37 4.17
CA VAL A 225 -6.86 -0.03 4.83
C VAL A 225 -7.14 -0.37 6.29
N THR A 226 -6.63 -1.50 6.74
CA THR A 226 -6.70 -1.91 8.15
C THR A 226 -5.33 -1.75 8.80
N ILE A 227 -5.22 -0.91 9.84
CA ILE A 227 -4.00 -0.66 10.61
C ILE A 227 -4.25 -1.11 12.05
N VAL A 228 -3.74 -2.31 12.40
CA VAL A 228 -4.11 -2.96 13.67
C VAL A 228 -2.94 -3.63 14.36
N ASN A 229 -3.02 -3.73 15.68
CA ASN A 229 -2.10 -4.50 16.52
C ASN A 229 -0.62 -4.18 16.27
N ASN A 230 -0.32 -2.92 16.07
CA ASN A 230 1.06 -2.44 15.94
C ASN A 230 1.53 -1.76 17.23
N GLU A 231 2.85 -1.67 17.43
CA GLU A 231 3.44 -1.08 18.63
C GLU A 231 4.43 0.04 18.26
N SER A 232 4.18 1.24 18.73
CA SER A 232 5.00 2.41 18.43
C SER A 232 5.59 3.05 19.69
N SER A 233 6.77 3.62 19.58
CA SER A 233 7.39 4.51 20.59
C SER A 233 7.36 5.99 20.19
N GLY A 234 6.73 6.32 19.06
CA GLY A 234 6.69 7.67 18.50
C GLY A 234 5.41 8.47 18.82
N SER A 235 5.10 9.47 18.01
CA SER A 235 3.96 10.37 18.22
C SER A 235 2.58 9.74 17.96
N SER A 236 2.52 8.65 17.22
CA SER A 236 1.29 7.92 16.90
C SER A 236 1.51 6.42 16.99
N SER A 237 0.57 5.71 17.58
CA SER A 237 0.61 4.25 17.62
C SER A 237 0.10 3.58 16.34
N GLY A 238 -0.65 4.28 15.52
CA GLY A 238 -1.20 3.79 14.27
C GLY A 238 -0.77 4.62 13.07
N LEU A 239 -1.62 5.52 12.64
CA LEU A 239 -1.44 6.36 11.45
C LEU A 239 -1.07 7.80 11.84
N ARG A 240 0.01 8.29 11.27
CA ARG A 240 0.31 9.73 11.16
C ARG A 240 0.08 10.14 9.71
N ILE A 241 -0.70 11.20 9.49
CA ILE A 241 -1.00 11.69 8.16
C ILE A 241 -0.87 13.20 8.05
N ASN A 242 -0.31 13.66 6.93
CA ASN A 242 -0.17 15.06 6.59
C ASN A 242 -0.59 15.30 5.13
N ARG A 243 -1.63 16.08 4.91
CA ARG A 243 -2.18 16.41 3.58
C ARG A 243 -2.53 15.18 2.74
N GLY A 244 -3.40 14.34 3.23
CA GLY A 244 -3.81 13.11 2.56
C GLY A 244 -5.30 12.85 2.70
N ALA A 245 -5.71 11.63 2.38
CA ALA A 245 -7.09 11.21 2.55
C ALA A 245 -7.16 9.76 3.03
N VAL A 246 -8.10 9.49 3.92
CA VAL A 246 -8.37 8.15 4.45
C VAL A 246 -9.85 7.87 4.31
N TYR A 247 -10.18 6.77 3.65
CA TYR A 247 -11.55 6.35 3.40
C TYR A 247 -11.78 4.90 3.79
N ASN A 248 -12.93 4.61 4.39
CA ASN A 248 -13.39 3.26 4.65
C ASN A 248 -12.35 2.39 5.37
N SER A 249 -11.58 2.96 6.28
CA SER A 249 -10.41 2.30 6.88
C SER A 249 -10.61 2.06 8.38
N VAL A 250 -9.93 1.06 8.91
CA VAL A 250 -9.97 0.70 10.33
C VAL A 250 -8.61 0.94 10.98
N ILE A 251 -8.56 1.72 12.06
CA ILE A 251 -7.36 1.97 12.85
C ILE A 251 -7.66 1.60 14.30
N TRP A 252 -7.16 0.43 14.73
CA TRP A 252 -7.56 -0.13 16.00
C TRP A 252 -6.47 -0.99 16.65
N GLY A 253 -6.46 -1.06 17.99
CA GLY A 253 -5.60 -1.96 18.75
C GLY A 253 -4.10 -1.66 18.65
N ASN A 254 -3.71 -0.49 18.13
CA ASN A 254 -2.32 -0.11 18.09
C ASN A 254 -1.87 0.46 19.45
N VAL A 255 -0.69 0.11 19.91
CA VAL A 255 -0.19 0.44 21.25
C VAL A 255 0.95 1.43 21.17
N HIS A 256 0.96 2.41 22.08
CA HIS A 256 2.08 3.30 22.30
C HIS A 256 2.88 2.87 23.54
N LYS A 257 4.17 2.64 23.40
CA LYS A 257 5.03 2.14 24.48
C LYS A 257 5.24 3.11 25.64
N ILE A 258 5.33 4.41 25.36
CA ILE A 258 5.88 5.42 26.29
C ILE A 258 4.87 6.55 26.55
N GLY A 259 3.70 6.54 25.96
CA GLY A 259 2.77 7.67 26.04
C GLY A 259 1.31 7.29 25.88
N THR A 260 0.51 8.26 25.49
CA THR A 260 -0.92 8.06 25.23
C THR A 260 -1.12 7.37 23.90
N ASN A 261 -2.00 6.37 23.85
CA ASN A 261 -2.33 5.66 22.62
C ASN A 261 -3.12 6.56 21.67
N HIS A 262 -2.47 7.03 20.63
CA HIS A 262 -3.11 7.78 19.54
C HIS A 262 -3.18 6.92 18.30
N GLN A 263 -4.36 6.39 17.99
CA GLN A 263 -4.56 5.52 16.81
C GLN A 263 -4.37 6.30 15.51
N GLY A 264 -4.94 7.47 15.44
CA GLY A 264 -4.78 8.39 14.31
C GLY A 264 -4.26 9.75 14.79
N TYR A 265 -3.16 10.20 14.23
CA TYR A 265 -2.54 11.47 14.56
C TYR A 265 -2.44 12.36 13.32
N LEU A 266 -3.10 13.51 13.39
CA LEU A 266 -3.05 14.52 12.33
C LEU A 266 -1.90 15.48 12.56
N ASP A 267 -0.98 15.50 11.62
CA ASP A 267 0.05 16.53 11.57
C ASP A 267 -0.50 17.79 10.89
N VAL A 268 -0.06 18.89 11.32
CA VAL A 268 -0.13 20.31 10.93
C VAL A 268 -1.11 20.78 9.82
N ASN A 269 -1.91 19.97 9.10
CA ASN A 269 -2.61 20.49 7.93
C ASN A 269 -4.11 20.17 7.83
N LYS A 270 -4.90 21.25 7.64
CA LYS A 270 -6.35 21.21 7.50
C LYS A 270 -6.87 20.55 6.20
N SER A 271 -5.98 20.18 5.28
CA SER A 271 -6.35 19.59 3.98
C SER A 271 -6.49 18.05 4.02
N THR A 272 -6.54 17.45 5.20
CA THR A 272 -6.69 16.00 5.34
C THR A 272 -8.17 15.63 5.43
N LEU A 273 -8.57 14.59 4.69
CA LEU A 273 -9.91 14.03 4.70
C LEU A 273 -9.94 12.70 5.44
N PHE A 274 -10.89 12.55 6.34
CA PHE A 274 -11.24 11.28 6.97
C PHE A 274 -12.71 11.02 6.75
N VAL A 275 -13.04 10.03 5.93
CA VAL A 275 -14.45 9.74 5.56
C VAL A 275 -14.76 8.27 5.78
N ASN A 276 -15.81 7.97 6.52
CA ASN A 276 -16.29 6.63 6.83
C ASN A 276 -15.22 5.70 7.43
N ASN A 277 -14.38 6.22 8.33
CA ASN A 277 -13.34 5.43 8.99
C ASN A 277 -13.79 5.01 10.40
N ALA A 278 -13.31 3.86 10.83
CA ALA A 278 -13.50 3.37 12.19
C ALA A 278 -12.18 3.48 12.98
N ILE A 279 -12.17 4.31 14.03
CA ILE A 279 -10.93 4.68 14.72
C ILE A 279 -11.11 4.52 16.22
N GLN A 280 -10.27 3.73 16.86
CA GLN A 280 -10.29 3.56 18.32
C GLN A 280 -9.91 4.87 19.01
N GLY A 281 -10.79 5.34 19.90
CA GLY A 281 -10.59 6.58 20.66
C GLY A 281 -10.66 7.86 19.83
N GLY A 282 -10.98 7.74 18.52
CA GLY A 282 -11.07 8.88 17.61
C GLY A 282 -9.72 9.42 17.13
N LEU A 283 -9.77 10.59 16.51
CA LEU A 283 -8.60 11.29 15.97
C LEU A 283 -8.01 12.26 17.01
N VAL A 284 -6.70 12.35 17.04
CA VAL A 284 -5.95 13.34 17.82
C VAL A 284 -5.29 14.34 16.89
N TYR A 285 -5.36 15.60 17.25
CA TYR A 285 -4.90 16.72 16.42
C TYR A 285 -3.71 17.43 17.05
N ASN A 286 -2.71 17.75 16.26
CA ASN A 286 -1.59 18.56 16.69
C ASN A 286 -1.90 20.07 16.52
N GLY A 287 -1.73 20.84 17.60
CA GLY A 287 -1.82 22.31 17.52
C GLY A 287 -3.18 22.88 17.09
N GLY A 288 -4.29 22.19 17.37
CA GLY A 288 -5.65 22.66 17.02
C GLY A 288 -6.02 22.48 15.54
N ASN A 289 -5.24 21.73 14.79
CA ASN A 289 -5.58 21.39 13.40
C ASN A 289 -6.68 20.32 13.38
N THR A 290 -7.75 20.58 12.65
CA THR A 290 -8.84 19.62 12.40
C THR A 290 -8.82 19.19 10.95
N PRO A 291 -9.23 17.95 10.62
CA PRO A 291 -9.37 17.54 9.22
C PRO A 291 -10.42 18.37 8.50
N SER A 292 -10.35 18.39 7.18
CA SER A 292 -11.36 19.07 6.36
C SER A 292 -12.72 18.35 6.41
N SER A 293 -12.72 17.05 6.66
CA SER A 293 -13.93 16.25 6.88
C SER A 293 -13.65 15.05 7.78
N THR A 294 -14.63 14.71 8.62
CA THR A 294 -14.71 13.47 9.42
C THR A 294 -16.07 12.80 9.21
N GLU A 295 -16.70 13.03 8.08
CA GLU A 295 -18.02 12.49 7.75
C GLU A 295 -18.06 10.96 7.86
N GLY A 296 -19.10 10.44 8.47
CA GLY A 296 -19.34 8.99 8.64
C GLY A 296 -18.29 8.25 9.49
N CYS A 297 -17.39 8.96 10.18
CA CYS A 297 -16.39 8.30 11.02
C CYS A 297 -17.01 7.74 12.30
N ILE A 298 -16.61 6.51 12.64
CA ILE A 298 -17.06 5.77 13.82
C ILE A 298 -15.93 5.78 14.85
N ILE A 299 -16.24 6.14 16.09
CA ILE A 299 -15.31 6.04 17.22
C ILE A 299 -15.48 4.68 17.86
N LEU A 300 -14.47 3.84 17.79
CA LEU A 300 -14.43 2.53 18.42
C LEU A 300 -13.84 2.60 19.82
N ASN A 301 -14.22 1.66 20.68
CA ASN A 301 -13.54 1.47 21.96
C ASN A 301 -12.38 0.43 21.85
N ALA A 302 -11.77 0.08 22.98
CA ALA A 302 -10.67 -0.87 23.03
C ALA A 302 -11.11 -2.35 22.96
N SER A 303 -12.40 -2.63 23.13
CA SER A 303 -12.95 -3.98 23.03
C SER A 303 -13.11 -4.39 21.56
N ASN A 304 -12.89 -5.67 21.24
CA ASN A 304 -13.23 -6.22 19.92
C ASN A 304 -14.73 -6.63 19.81
N ALA A 305 -15.55 -6.33 20.81
CA ALA A 305 -16.96 -6.65 20.76
C ALA A 305 -17.68 -5.94 19.60
N ALA A 306 -18.58 -6.65 18.93
CA ALA A 306 -19.31 -6.09 17.79
C ALA A 306 -20.22 -4.90 18.15
N ALA A 307 -20.52 -4.70 19.44
CA ALA A 307 -21.35 -3.58 19.88
C ALA A 307 -20.65 -2.21 19.79
N ASP A 308 -19.34 -2.17 20.01
CA ASP A 308 -18.58 -0.92 20.18
C ASP A 308 -17.12 -1.00 19.72
N GLY A 309 -16.68 -2.18 19.25
CA GLY A 309 -15.39 -2.45 18.65
C GLY A 309 -15.51 -2.85 17.18
N PRO A 310 -14.41 -3.23 16.53
CA PRO A 310 -14.42 -3.57 15.12
C PRO A 310 -15.11 -4.90 14.79
N GLY A 311 -15.29 -5.80 15.76
CA GLY A 311 -15.89 -7.11 15.53
C GLY A 311 -15.08 -7.99 14.58
N PHE A 312 -13.76 -8.07 14.75
CA PHE A 312 -12.92 -9.00 14.00
C PHE A 312 -13.17 -10.45 14.41
N MET A 313 -13.01 -11.39 13.49
CA MET A 313 -13.20 -12.83 13.70
C MET A 313 -12.33 -13.38 14.84
N ASP A 314 -11.03 -13.15 14.76
CA ASP A 314 -10.07 -13.49 15.81
C ASP A 314 -8.84 -12.57 15.74
N ALA A 315 -8.98 -11.38 16.33
CA ALA A 315 -7.90 -10.41 16.37
C ALA A 315 -6.65 -10.92 17.12
N GLY A 316 -6.83 -11.86 18.07
CA GLY A 316 -5.73 -12.46 18.84
C GLY A 316 -4.84 -13.39 18.02
N SER A 317 -5.40 -14.11 17.06
CA SER A 317 -4.66 -14.97 16.12
C SER A 317 -4.25 -14.23 14.83
N GLY A 318 -4.66 -12.96 14.67
CA GLY A 318 -4.36 -12.16 13.49
C GLY A 318 -5.38 -12.28 12.36
N ASP A 319 -6.56 -12.84 12.63
CA ASP A 319 -7.70 -12.82 11.71
C ASP A 319 -8.52 -11.54 11.91
N TYR A 320 -8.27 -10.57 11.04
CA TYR A 320 -8.93 -9.27 11.02
C TYR A 320 -10.10 -9.19 10.03
N GLN A 321 -10.63 -10.32 9.58
CA GLN A 321 -11.90 -10.36 8.87
C GLN A 321 -13.03 -9.93 9.80
N LEU A 322 -14.02 -9.22 9.27
CA LEU A 322 -15.15 -8.78 10.07
C LEU A 322 -16.16 -9.94 10.29
N GLN A 323 -16.63 -10.08 11.51
CA GLN A 323 -17.78 -10.93 11.82
C GLN A 323 -19.02 -10.38 11.12
N SER A 324 -19.98 -11.24 10.80
CA SER A 324 -21.25 -10.82 10.17
C SER A 324 -22.07 -9.83 11.01
N THR A 325 -21.79 -9.74 12.30
CA THR A 325 -22.43 -8.81 13.26
C THR A 325 -21.61 -7.54 13.48
N SER A 326 -20.48 -7.36 12.79
CA SER A 326 -19.65 -6.17 12.94
C SER A 326 -20.41 -4.91 12.53
N PRO A 327 -20.31 -3.81 13.33
CA PRO A 327 -20.90 -2.53 12.95
C PRO A 327 -20.22 -1.88 11.75
N LEU A 328 -19.12 -2.46 11.29
CA LEU A 328 -18.34 -1.96 10.14
C LEU A 328 -18.76 -2.58 8.81
N ILE A 329 -19.64 -3.60 8.84
CA ILE A 329 -20.24 -4.14 7.62
C ILE A 329 -21.13 -3.05 7.00
N ASP A 330 -20.98 -2.79 5.71
CA ASP A 330 -21.71 -1.78 4.94
C ASP A 330 -21.65 -0.35 5.51
N ALA A 331 -20.74 -0.09 6.45
CA ALA A 331 -20.51 1.26 7.01
C ALA A 331 -19.68 2.18 6.09
N GLY A 332 -19.06 1.63 5.07
CA GLY A 332 -18.31 2.36 4.07
C GLY A 332 -19.20 2.99 3.00
N SER A 333 -18.64 3.89 2.23
CA SER A 333 -19.27 4.43 1.00
C SER A 333 -18.30 4.31 -0.17
N ASN A 334 -18.84 4.31 -1.39
CA ASN A 334 -18.00 4.50 -2.58
C ASN A 334 -17.68 5.98 -2.71
N PRO A 335 -16.43 6.40 -2.58
CA PRO A 335 -16.01 7.78 -2.72
C PRO A 335 -16.09 8.29 -4.15
#